data_4a1dda28e52fe4fc5958e921537e230c
#
_entry.id   4a1dda28e52fe4fc5958e921537e230c
#
_cell.length_a   1.000
_cell.length_b   1.000
_cell.length_c   1.000
_cell.angle_alpha   90.00
_cell.angle_beta   90.00
_cell.angle_gamma   90.00
#
_symmetry.space_group_name_H-M   'P 1'
#
loop_
_entity.id
_entity.type
_entity.pdbx_description
1 polymer ?
#
loop_
_entity_poly.entity_id
_entity_poly.type
_entity_poly.pdbx_seq_one_letter_code
_entity_poly.pdbx_strand_id
1 'polypeptide(L)'
;MVEIEKSIQKKDMGYGEKIVRDEAFIQKVRDVLMPLAKDITVIENGQVKEVKVTRLGLGPIDTPFGKFYEFEFEVGDRWGEYNVLVKAGLDDKFSPKFEDSKILVRMDSACKTGQLFHDKTCDCKLQLLKAMREIEKNGSGMIVHMPKQDGRGMGLSFKLGTLMLQDELGYNTVEAAAALKGMEFIEPEALDPRTYGGVIAILRFLGLDSRFGINVATNNPKKIRAFEENGYSVERTPVIIPPNEYTKAHLIAKEEEFGHMLREDKK
;
A
#
# COMPACT_ATOMS: atom_id res chain seq x y z
N MET A 1 11.77 7.32 -30.86
CA MET A 1 10.45 6.97 -31.46
C MET A 1 10.55 6.03 -32.67
N VAL A 2 11.68 5.95 -33.37
CA VAL A 2 11.82 5.13 -34.61
C VAL A 2 12.16 3.63 -34.31
N GLU A 3 12.62 3.27 -33.12
CA GLU A 3 12.95 1.87 -32.80
C GLU A 3 11.77 1.05 -32.21
N ILE A 4 10.73 1.71 -31.71
CA ILE A 4 9.54 1.03 -31.20
C ILE A 4 8.64 0.54 -32.35
N GLU A 5 8.67 1.21 -33.49
CA GLU A 5 7.87 0.79 -34.65
C GLU A 5 8.37 -0.48 -35.36
N LYS A 6 9.63 -0.88 -35.13
CA LYS A 6 10.18 -2.09 -35.76
C LYS A 6 9.89 -3.41 -35.04
N SER A 7 9.38 -3.36 -33.81
CA SER A 7 9.05 -4.57 -33.03
C SER A 7 7.57 -4.96 -33.10
N ILE A 8 6.72 -4.10 -33.62
CA ILE A 8 5.31 -4.43 -33.90
C ILE A 8 5.22 -4.79 -35.39
N GLN A 9 5.83 -5.89 -35.81
CA GLN A 9 5.27 -6.59 -36.93
C GLN A 9 3.87 -7.04 -36.49
N LYS A 10 2.82 -6.36 -37.00
CA LYS A 10 1.48 -6.92 -37.04
C LYS A 10 1.60 -8.30 -37.69
N LYS A 11 1.68 -9.37 -36.89
CA LYS A 11 1.16 -10.63 -37.32
C LYS A 11 -0.32 -10.33 -37.52
N ASP A 12 -0.76 -10.26 -38.78
CA ASP A 12 -2.16 -10.39 -39.12
C ASP A 12 -2.60 -11.71 -38.49
N MET A 13 -3.19 -11.62 -37.30
CA MET A 13 -3.84 -12.77 -36.66
C MET A 13 -5.12 -13.00 -37.42
N GLY A 14 -5.01 -13.70 -38.56
CA GLY A 14 -6.15 -14.23 -39.28
C GLY A 14 -6.97 -15.09 -38.34
N TYR A 15 -8.26 -14.87 -38.31
CA TYR A 15 -9.21 -15.78 -37.64
C TYR A 15 -8.96 -17.20 -38.16
N GLY A 16 -8.40 -18.07 -37.30
CA GLY A 16 -8.14 -19.48 -37.65
C GLY A 16 -6.69 -19.95 -37.53
N GLU A 17 -5.71 -19.08 -37.25
CA GLU A 17 -4.35 -19.52 -36.95
C GLU A 17 -4.28 -20.25 -35.59
N LYS A 18 -3.63 -21.39 -35.57
CA LYS A 18 -3.44 -22.19 -34.35
C LYS A 18 -2.49 -21.42 -33.42
N ILE A 19 -2.98 -21.06 -32.22
CA ILE A 19 -2.17 -20.45 -31.17
C ILE A 19 -1.11 -21.47 -30.74
N VAL A 20 0.18 -21.12 -30.84
CA VAL A 20 1.27 -21.93 -30.26
C VAL A 20 1.18 -21.75 -28.75
N ARG A 21 1.00 -22.88 -28.04
CA ARG A 21 0.79 -22.88 -26.58
C ARG A 21 1.90 -23.65 -25.90
N ASP A 22 2.46 -23.05 -24.85
CA ASP A 22 3.21 -23.76 -23.82
C ASP A 22 2.21 -24.24 -22.75
N GLU A 23 1.66 -25.44 -22.94
CA GLU A 23 0.64 -25.99 -22.06
C GLU A 23 1.17 -26.21 -20.63
N ALA A 24 2.46 -26.51 -20.46
CA ALA A 24 3.06 -26.67 -19.14
C ALA A 24 3.10 -25.34 -18.36
N PHE A 25 3.49 -24.26 -19.03
CA PHE A 25 3.49 -22.93 -18.43
C PHE A 25 2.05 -22.42 -18.18
N ILE A 26 1.14 -22.66 -19.14
CA ILE A 26 -0.27 -22.30 -18.98
C ILE A 26 -0.88 -23.00 -17.75
N GLN A 27 -0.56 -24.29 -17.55
CA GLN A 27 -1.05 -25.01 -16.38
C GLN A 27 -0.50 -24.41 -15.07
N LYS A 28 0.79 -24.07 -15.02
CA LYS A 28 1.35 -23.36 -13.86
C LYS A 28 0.62 -22.04 -13.56
N VAL A 29 0.27 -21.27 -14.59
CA VAL A 29 -0.49 -20.02 -14.41
C VAL A 29 -1.90 -20.30 -13.90
N ARG A 30 -2.57 -21.34 -14.42
CA ARG A 30 -3.90 -21.76 -13.91
C ARG A 30 -3.83 -22.14 -12.43
N ASP A 31 -2.80 -22.89 -12.02
CA ASP A 31 -2.60 -23.28 -10.62
C ASP A 31 -2.39 -22.07 -9.71
N VAL A 32 -1.71 -21.03 -10.20
CA VAL A 32 -1.52 -19.76 -9.49
C VAL A 32 -2.82 -18.95 -9.36
N LEU A 33 -3.72 -19.05 -10.35
CA LEU A 33 -5.02 -18.40 -10.29
C LEU A 33 -6.01 -19.11 -9.34
N MET A 34 -5.70 -20.33 -8.88
CA MET A 34 -6.48 -20.97 -7.83
C MET A 34 -6.27 -20.24 -6.50
N PRO A 35 -7.34 -19.87 -5.79
CA PRO A 35 -7.23 -19.22 -4.51
C PRO A 35 -6.41 -20.06 -3.52
N LEU A 36 -5.42 -19.45 -2.90
CA LEU A 36 -4.59 -20.09 -1.87
C LEU A 36 -4.84 -19.39 -0.54
N ALA A 37 -5.42 -20.10 0.42
CA ALA A 37 -5.74 -19.58 1.74
C ALA A 37 -4.81 -20.14 2.83
N LYS A 38 -4.48 -19.29 3.80
CA LYS A 38 -3.77 -19.65 5.05
C LYS A 38 -4.35 -18.85 6.20
N ASP A 39 -4.43 -19.48 7.37
CA ASP A 39 -4.73 -18.79 8.62
C ASP A 39 -3.42 -18.29 9.24
N ILE A 40 -3.36 -17.02 9.55
CA ILE A 40 -2.16 -16.31 9.98
C ILE A 40 -2.43 -15.63 11.33
N THR A 41 -1.60 -15.92 12.32
CA THR A 41 -1.65 -15.23 13.61
C THR A 41 -0.97 -13.87 13.52
N VAL A 42 -1.61 -12.83 14.03
CA VAL A 42 -1.05 -11.47 14.15
C VAL A 42 -1.37 -10.88 15.52
N ILE A 43 -0.61 -9.87 15.91
CA ILE A 43 -0.92 -9.02 17.07
C ILE A 43 -1.44 -7.68 16.53
N GLU A 44 -2.59 -7.26 17.00
CA GLU A 44 -3.20 -5.99 16.63
C GLU A 44 -3.77 -5.29 17.87
N ASN A 45 -3.26 -4.12 18.20
CA ASN A 45 -3.60 -3.37 19.43
C ASN A 45 -3.41 -4.23 20.68
N GLY A 46 -2.30 -4.96 20.77
CA GLY A 46 -1.97 -5.84 21.89
C GLY A 46 -2.79 -7.14 21.98
N GLN A 47 -3.70 -7.40 21.04
CA GLN A 47 -4.52 -8.62 20.99
C GLN A 47 -4.03 -9.57 19.93
N VAL A 48 -3.89 -10.85 20.30
CA VAL A 48 -3.60 -11.93 19.35
C VAL A 48 -4.86 -12.26 18.56
N LYS A 49 -4.75 -12.26 17.24
CA LYS A 49 -5.83 -12.58 16.31
C LYS A 49 -5.35 -13.59 15.27
N GLU A 50 -6.22 -14.49 14.89
CA GLU A 50 -6.04 -15.33 13.72
C GLU A 50 -6.81 -14.72 12.55
N VAL A 51 -6.12 -14.54 11.42
CA VAL A 51 -6.66 -13.86 10.25
C VAL A 51 -6.48 -14.76 9.04
N LYS A 52 -7.56 -15.07 8.35
CA LYS A 52 -7.51 -15.81 7.08
C LYS A 52 -7.00 -14.89 5.99
N VAL A 53 -5.95 -15.29 5.29
CA VAL A 53 -5.39 -14.60 4.13
C VAL A 53 -5.55 -15.48 2.92
N THR A 54 -6.19 -14.97 1.87
CA THR A 54 -6.39 -15.68 0.60
C THR A 54 -5.71 -14.89 -0.51
N ARG A 55 -4.72 -15.49 -1.19
CA ARG A 55 -4.22 -14.95 -2.45
C ARG A 55 -5.20 -15.34 -3.56
N LEU A 56 -5.70 -14.34 -4.29
CA LEU A 56 -6.66 -14.51 -5.38
C LEU A 56 -5.97 -14.55 -6.74
N GLY A 57 -4.86 -13.84 -6.90
CA GLY A 57 -4.13 -13.81 -8.17
C GLY A 57 -2.78 -13.14 -8.05
N LEU A 58 -2.00 -13.25 -9.13
CA LEU A 58 -0.77 -12.48 -9.32
C LEU A 58 -0.44 -12.35 -10.81
N GLY A 59 0.28 -11.29 -11.14
CA GLY A 59 0.80 -11.07 -12.50
C GLY A 59 1.86 -9.98 -12.54
N PRO A 60 2.68 -9.96 -13.60
CA PRO A 60 3.65 -8.90 -13.80
C PRO A 60 2.97 -7.65 -14.31
N ILE A 61 3.43 -6.49 -13.84
CA ILE A 61 3.09 -5.18 -14.40
C ILE A 61 4.36 -4.39 -14.70
N ASP A 62 4.38 -3.72 -15.84
CA ASP A 62 5.44 -2.80 -16.21
C ASP A 62 5.02 -1.36 -15.91
N THR A 63 5.79 -0.68 -15.08
CA THR A 63 5.50 0.68 -14.62
C THR A 63 6.60 1.64 -15.06
N PRO A 64 6.40 2.98 -15.03
CA PRO A 64 7.47 3.94 -15.23
C PRO A 64 8.64 3.83 -14.23
N PHE A 65 8.45 3.05 -13.16
CA PHE A 65 9.45 2.76 -12.11
C PHE A 65 9.98 1.33 -12.19
N GLY A 66 9.88 0.68 -13.37
CA GLY A 66 10.31 -0.68 -13.59
C GLY A 66 9.22 -1.73 -13.41
N LYS A 67 9.62 -2.99 -13.51
CA LYS A 67 8.73 -4.15 -13.44
C LYS A 67 8.47 -4.54 -11.99
N PHE A 68 7.20 -4.74 -11.66
CA PHE A 68 6.73 -5.30 -10.41
C PHE A 68 5.86 -6.52 -10.68
N TYR A 69 5.63 -7.33 -9.64
CA TYR A 69 4.55 -8.32 -9.62
C TYR A 69 3.44 -7.80 -8.72
N GLU A 70 2.23 -7.74 -9.24
CA GLU A 70 1.04 -7.42 -8.45
C GLU A 70 0.40 -8.69 -7.95
N PHE A 71 0.09 -8.73 -6.65
CA PHE A 71 -0.64 -9.79 -5.99
C PHE A 71 -1.94 -9.22 -5.48
N GLU A 72 -3.03 -9.95 -5.66
CA GLU A 72 -4.32 -9.65 -5.07
C GLU A 72 -4.58 -10.57 -3.89
N PHE A 73 -4.97 -9.97 -2.76
CA PHE A 73 -5.32 -10.68 -1.54
C PHE A 73 -6.69 -10.27 -1.01
N GLU A 74 -7.39 -11.27 -0.46
CA GLU A 74 -8.49 -11.06 0.46
C GLU A 74 -8.02 -11.46 1.87
N VAL A 75 -8.29 -10.58 2.84
CA VAL A 75 -7.91 -10.78 4.24
C VAL A 75 -9.18 -10.75 5.08
N GLY A 76 -9.32 -11.69 6.02
CA GLY A 76 -10.47 -11.80 6.92
C GLY A 76 -10.48 -10.74 8.03
N ASP A 77 -10.10 -9.51 7.69
CA ASP A 77 -10.19 -8.33 8.54
C ASP A 77 -11.28 -7.37 8.04
N ARG A 78 -11.46 -6.23 8.71
CA ARG A 78 -12.47 -5.24 8.31
C ARG A 78 -12.20 -4.57 6.96
N TRP A 79 -10.97 -4.67 6.44
CA TRP A 79 -10.56 -4.01 5.20
C TRP A 79 -10.79 -4.90 3.97
N GLY A 80 -10.62 -6.22 4.12
CA GLY A 80 -10.91 -7.26 3.13
C GLY A 80 -9.90 -7.31 1.99
N GLU A 81 -9.93 -6.36 1.08
CA GLU A 81 -9.14 -6.35 -0.15
C GLU A 81 -7.80 -5.65 0.01
N TYR A 82 -6.75 -6.24 -0.57
CA TYR A 82 -5.40 -5.68 -0.60
C TYR A 82 -4.74 -5.98 -1.95
N ASN A 83 -4.06 -4.98 -2.51
CA ASN A 83 -3.18 -5.15 -3.66
C ASN A 83 -1.73 -4.97 -3.21
N VAL A 84 -0.86 -5.89 -3.60
CA VAL A 84 0.54 -5.86 -3.18
C VAL A 84 1.45 -5.82 -4.40
N LEU A 85 2.17 -4.73 -4.58
CA LEU A 85 3.22 -4.62 -5.58
C LEU A 85 4.53 -5.13 -4.98
N VAL A 86 5.13 -6.12 -5.61
CA VAL A 86 6.38 -6.73 -5.17
C VAL A 86 7.47 -6.55 -6.21
N LYS A 87 8.60 -6.03 -5.79
CA LYS A 87 9.87 -6.03 -6.53
C LYS A 87 10.76 -7.09 -5.92
N ALA A 88 10.78 -8.27 -6.51
CA ALA A 88 11.64 -9.40 -6.13
C ALA A 88 11.64 -10.44 -7.25
N GLY A 89 12.58 -11.37 -7.24
CA GLY A 89 12.48 -12.59 -8.03
C GLY A 89 11.32 -13.46 -7.55
N LEU A 90 10.82 -14.36 -8.40
CA LEU A 90 9.84 -15.37 -8.00
C LEU A 90 10.48 -16.75 -8.03
N ASP A 91 10.03 -17.64 -7.14
CA ASP A 91 10.37 -19.05 -7.19
C ASP A 91 9.49 -19.82 -8.20
N ASP A 92 9.70 -21.14 -8.29
CA ASP A 92 8.93 -22.01 -9.19
C ASP A 92 7.43 -22.12 -8.84
N LYS A 93 7.06 -21.67 -7.63
CA LYS A 93 5.67 -21.58 -7.15
C LYS A 93 5.11 -20.15 -7.19
N PHE A 94 5.84 -19.26 -7.86
CA PHE A 94 5.52 -17.84 -7.96
C PHE A 94 5.44 -17.12 -6.60
N SER A 95 6.18 -17.60 -5.59
CA SER A 95 6.35 -16.88 -4.32
C SER A 95 7.54 -15.93 -4.41
N PRO A 96 7.46 -14.72 -3.82
CA PRO A 96 8.57 -13.77 -3.85
C PRO A 96 9.80 -14.32 -3.12
N LYS A 97 10.97 -14.14 -3.73
CA LYS A 97 12.27 -14.40 -3.12
C LYS A 97 12.94 -13.07 -2.79
N PHE A 98 13.11 -12.80 -1.52
CA PHE A 98 13.90 -11.68 -1.04
C PHE A 98 15.26 -12.20 -0.60
N GLU A 99 16.31 -11.67 -1.21
CA GLU A 99 17.71 -12.01 -0.88
C GLU A 99 18.22 -11.20 0.31
N ASP A 100 17.67 -10.01 0.51
CA ASP A 100 18.03 -9.11 1.59
C ASP A 100 17.39 -9.55 2.91
N SER A 101 18.15 -9.39 3.99
CA SER A 101 17.65 -9.58 5.36
C SER A 101 16.76 -8.44 5.85
N LYS A 102 16.72 -7.32 5.11
CA LYS A 102 15.93 -6.13 5.43
C LYS A 102 15.13 -5.69 4.20
N ILE A 103 13.82 -5.66 4.33
CA ILE A 103 12.88 -5.41 3.22
C ILE A 103 12.29 -4.01 3.31
N LEU A 104 12.34 -3.26 2.22
CA LEU A 104 11.67 -1.95 2.10
C LEU A 104 10.17 -2.17 1.87
N VAL A 105 9.35 -1.72 2.82
CA VAL A 105 7.89 -1.90 2.78
C VAL A 105 7.18 -0.55 2.87
N ARG A 106 6.29 -0.27 1.92
CA ARG A 106 5.34 0.84 1.99
C ARG A 106 3.93 0.31 2.28
N MET A 107 3.33 0.77 3.36
CA MET A 107 1.88 0.65 3.58
C MET A 107 1.20 1.86 2.94
N ASP A 108 0.44 1.65 1.88
CA ASP A 108 -0.26 2.72 1.16
C ASP A 108 -1.77 2.68 1.45
N SER A 109 -2.32 3.80 1.92
CA SER A 109 -3.72 3.88 2.35
C SER A 109 -4.70 4.24 1.23
N ALA A 110 -4.32 4.01 -0.02
CA ALA A 110 -5.18 4.09 -1.21
C ALA A 110 -6.05 5.35 -1.30
N CYS A 111 -5.45 6.51 -1.23
CA CYS A 111 -6.16 7.78 -1.32
C CYS A 111 -6.72 8.01 -2.74
N LYS A 112 -7.99 7.65 -2.97
CA LYS A 112 -8.62 7.70 -4.29
C LYS A 112 -8.59 9.11 -4.91
N THR A 113 -8.93 10.16 -4.15
CA THR A 113 -8.93 11.54 -4.67
C THR A 113 -7.53 11.97 -5.11
N GLY A 114 -6.50 11.70 -4.29
CA GLY A 114 -5.13 12.12 -4.58
C GLY A 114 -4.46 11.25 -5.65
N GLN A 115 -4.61 9.93 -5.59
CA GLN A 115 -3.89 9.01 -6.48
C GLN A 115 -4.52 8.90 -7.87
N LEU A 116 -5.86 8.85 -7.97
CA LEU A 116 -6.56 8.75 -9.26
C LEU A 116 -6.90 10.12 -9.85
N PHE A 117 -7.46 11.03 -9.05
CA PHE A 117 -7.97 12.31 -9.53
C PHE A 117 -7.02 13.49 -9.33
N HIS A 118 -5.83 13.23 -8.78
CA HIS A 118 -4.75 14.21 -8.61
C HIS A 118 -5.14 15.42 -7.76
N ASP A 119 -5.96 15.19 -6.73
CA ASP A 119 -6.31 16.18 -5.74
C ASP A 119 -5.05 16.86 -5.18
N LYS A 120 -4.98 18.19 -5.31
CA LYS A 120 -3.81 18.99 -4.92
C LYS A 120 -3.69 19.17 -3.40
N THR A 121 -4.77 18.93 -2.67
CA THR A 121 -4.82 19.18 -1.22
C THR A 121 -4.13 18.08 -0.40
N CYS A 122 -3.69 16.98 -1.03
CA CYS A 122 -2.93 15.93 -0.38
C CYS A 122 -1.67 15.52 -1.17
N ASP A 123 -0.71 14.96 -0.46
CA ASP A 123 0.57 14.49 -0.99
C ASP A 123 0.60 12.96 -1.29
N CYS A 124 -0.54 12.29 -1.18
CA CYS A 124 -0.62 10.81 -1.22
C CYS A 124 -0.08 10.20 -2.50
N LYS A 125 -0.38 10.81 -3.67
CA LYS A 125 0.16 10.36 -4.97
C LYS A 125 1.68 10.46 -4.99
N LEU A 126 2.23 11.61 -4.57
CA LEU A 126 3.68 11.85 -4.59
C LEU A 126 4.41 10.91 -3.64
N GLN A 127 3.82 10.57 -2.48
CA GLN A 127 4.35 9.58 -1.56
C GLN A 127 4.38 8.18 -2.18
N LEU A 128 3.33 7.77 -2.90
CA LEU A 128 3.29 6.48 -3.61
C LEU A 128 4.37 6.41 -4.67
N LEU A 129 4.46 7.42 -5.55
CA LEU A 129 5.46 7.49 -6.61
C LEU A 129 6.91 7.53 -6.06
N LYS A 130 7.12 8.22 -4.94
CA LYS A 130 8.43 8.22 -4.23
C LYS A 130 8.77 6.82 -3.74
N ALA A 131 7.83 6.14 -3.10
CA ALA A 131 8.05 4.78 -2.60
C ALA A 131 8.35 3.79 -3.74
N MET A 132 7.62 3.84 -4.85
CA MET A 132 7.90 3.01 -6.04
C MET A 132 9.32 3.25 -6.56
N ARG A 133 9.75 4.51 -6.65
CA ARG A 133 11.10 4.88 -7.10
C ARG A 133 12.19 4.38 -6.15
N GLU A 134 11.98 4.50 -4.84
CA GLU A 134 12.95 4.01 -3.85
C GLU A 134 13.05 2.47 -3.87
N ILE A 135 11.94 1.75 -4.05
CA ILE A 135 11.94 0.29 -4.18
C ILE A 135 12.66 -0.14 -5.46
N GLU A 136 12.43 0.55 -6.61
CA GLU A 136 13.16 0.26 -7.85
C GLU A 136 14.65 0.49 -7.68
N LYS A 137 15.04 1.60 -7.05
CA LYS A 137 16.45 1.92 -6.76
C LYS A 137 17.10 0.91 -5.83
N ASN A 138 16.36 0.41 -4.84
CA ASN A 138 16.83 -0.62 -3.90
C ASN A 138 16.93 -2.01 -4.57
N GLY A 139 16.24 -2.22 -5.69
CA GLY A 139 16.18 -3.51 -6.39
C GLY A 139 15.21 -4.52 -5.77
N SER A 140 14.79 -4.31 -4.53
CA SER A 140 13.83 -5.17 -3.83
C SER A 140 12.93 -4.37 -2.88
N GLY A 141 11.72 -4.87 -2.61
CA GLY A 141 10.77 -4.26 -1.70
C GLY A 141 9.31 -4.50 -2.09
N MET A 142 8.39 -3.91 -1.35
CA MET A 142 6.96 -4.05 -1.62
C MET A 142 6.13 -2.83 -1.21
N ILE A 143 4.99 -2.70 -1.88
CA ILE A 143 3.93 -1.76 -1.50
C ILE A 143 2.67 -2.56 -1.19
N VAL A 144 2.14 -2.41 0.00
CA VAL A 144 0.83 -2.96 0.36
C VAL A 144 -0.20 -1.83 0.25
N HIS A 145 -1.00 -1.89 -0.80
CA HIS A 145 -2.06 -0.93 -1.10
C HIS A 145 -3.37 -1.40 -0.48
N MET A 146 -4.01 -0.52 0.29
CA MET A 146 -5.19 -0.82 1.11
C MET A 146 -6.41 0.00 0.63
N PRO A 147 -7.21 -0.49 -0.35
CA PRO A 147 -8.22 0.30 -1.06
C PRO A 147 -9.32 0.91 -0.18
N LYS A 148 -9.60 0.32 0.99
CA LYS A 148 -10.69 0.76 1.88
C LYS A 148 -10.24 1.70 3.01
N GLN A 149 -9.00 2.22 2.97
CA GLN A 149 -8.49 3.10 4.02
C GLN A 149 -8.58 4.62 3.72
N ASP A 150 -9.35 5.03 2.70
CA ASP A 150 -9.67 6.44 2.46
C ASP A 150 -10.29 7.09 3.71
N GLY A 151 -10.09 8.40 3.87
CA GLY A 151 -10.65 9.16 4.99
C GLY A 151 -10.20 8.64 6.36
N ARG A 152 -8.95 8.20 6.49
CA ARG A 152 -8.41 7.55 7.70
C ARG A 152 -9.18 6.29 8.11
N GLY A 153 -9.70 5.54 7.13
CA GLY A 153 -10.47 4.32 7.35
C GLY A 153 -11.96 4.56 7.64
N MET A 154 -12.42 5.79 7.55
CA MET A 154 -13.86 6.14 7.64
C MET A 154 -14.55 6.11 6.27
N GLY A 155 -13.79 5.87 5.20
CA GLY A 155 -14.29 5.72 3.85
C GLY A 155 -14.31 7.01 3.03
N LEU A 156 -14.53 6.82 1.71
CA LEU A 156 -14.50 7.93 0.75
C LEU A 156 -15.64 8.94 0.99
N SER A 157 -16.86 8.48 1.32
CA SER A 157 -17.99 9.38 1.59
C SER A 157 -17.72 10.34 2.74
N PHE A 158 -17.15 9.83 3.83
CA PHE A 158 -16.74 10.66 4.96
C PHE A 158 -15.65 11.66 4.56
N LYS A 159 -14.65 11.22 3.79
CA LYS A 159 -13.61 12.11 3.27
C LYS A 159 -14.17 13.24 2.41
N LEU A 160 -15.13 12.94 1.52
CA LEU A 160 -15.78 13.97 0.70
C LEU A 160 -16.53 14.99 1.54
N GLY A 161 -17.20 14.56 2.61
CA GLY A 161 -17.82 15.46 3.58
C GLY A 161 -16.79 16.35 4.28
N THR A 162 -15.63 15.81 4.67
CA THR A 162 -14.55 16.66 5.25
C THR A 162 -14.02 17.68 4.25
N LEU A 163 -13.90 17.33 2.98
CA LEU A 163 -13.47 18.27 1.93
C LEU A 163 -14.48 19.42 1.73
N MET A 164 -15.78 19.16 1.82
CA MET A 164 -16.83 20.20 1.78
C MET A 164 -16.65 21.20 2.93
N LEU A 165 -16.45 20.71 4.16
CA LEU A 165 -16.25 21.60 5.31
C LEU A 165 -14.93 22.37 5.24
N GLN A 166 -13.89 21.78 4.66
CA GLN A 166 -12.62 22.48 4.43
C GLN A 166 -12.78 23.62 3.41
N ASP A 167 -13.52 23.37 2.34
CA ASP A 167 -13.74 24.33 1.27
C ASP A 167 -14.67 25.49 1.69
N GLU A 168 -15.79 25.19 2.31
CA GLU A 168 -16.82 26.17 2.66
C GLU A 168 -16.54 26.93 3.97
N LEU A 169 -15.91 26.27 4.96
CA LEU A 169 -15.74 26.81 6.31
C LEU A 169 -14.28 27.06 6.68
N GLY A 170 -13.32 26.70 5.83
CA GLY A 170 -11.89 26.86 6.09
C GLY A 170 -11.34 25.95 7.19
N TYR A 171 -12.06 24.89 7.56
CA TYR A 171 -11.60 23.92 8.56
C TYR A 171 -10.35 23.18 8.06
N ASN A 172 -9.46 22.85 8.99
CA ASN A 172 -8.44 21.86 8.66
C ASN A 172 -9.03 20.45 8.61
N THR A 173 -8.26 19.47 8.11
CA THR A 173 -8.73 18.09 7.91
C THR A 173 -9.14 17.37 9.20
N VAL A 174 -8.68 17.81 10.37
CA VAL A 174 -9.00 17.22 11.69
C VAL A 174 -10.25 17.86 12.25
N GLU A 175 -10.35 19.17 12.23
CA GLU A 175 -11.54 19.93 12.61
C GLU A 175 -12.76 19.49 11.80
N ALA A 176 -12.61 19.38 10.47
CA ALA A 176 -13.67 18.92 9.60
C ALA A 176 -14.14 17.48 9.95
N ALA A 177 -13.21 16.60 10.30
CA ALA A 177 -13.54 15.24 10.69
C ALA A 177 -14.25 15.19 12.06
N ALA A 178 -13.79 15.97 13.03
CA ALA A 178 -14.42 16.07 14.35
C ALA A 178 -15.85 16.64 14.23
N ALA A 179 -16.01 17.71 13.47
CA ALA A 179 -17.32 18.32 13.21
C ALA A 179 -18.31 17.34 12.57
N LEU A 180 -17.92 16.58 11.55
CA LEU A 180 -18.77 15.57 10.93
C LEU A 180 -19.18 14.43 11.87
N LYS A 181 -18.34 14.14 12.88
CA LYS A 181 -18.66 13.17 13.92
C LYS A 181 -19.49 13.75 15.06
N GLY A 182 -19.76 15.06 15.05
CA GLY A 182 -20.44 15.75 16.14
C GLY A 182 -19.64 15.76 17.44
N MET A 183 -18.31 15.77 17.33
CA MET A 183 -17.41 15.77 18.48
C MET A 183 -17.28 17.20 19.03
N GLU A 184 -17.40 17.35 20.35
CA GLU A 184 -17.19 18.61 21.04
C GLU A 184 -15.69 18.93 21.17
N PHE A 185 -14.86 17.87 21.33
CA PHE A 185 -13.40 17.96 21.41
C PHE A 185 -12.75 17.03 20.38
N ILE A 186 -11.54 17.37 19.95
CA ILE A 186 -10.78 16.53 19.02
C ILE A 186 -10.20 15.34 19.79
N GLU A 187 -10.60 14.12 19.37
CA GLU A 187 -10.07 12.86 19.88
C GLU A 187 -9.38 12.12 18.71
N PRO A 188 -8.05 12.26 18.58
CA PRO A 188 -7.30 11.73 17.43
C PRO A 188 -7.49 10.22 17.20
N GLU A 189 -7.57 9.42 18.27
CA GLU A 189 -7.77 7.97 18.20
C GLU A 189 -9.13 7.63 17.56
N ALA A 190 -10.18 8.39 17.90
CA ALA A 190 -11.52 8.20 17.34
C ALA A 190 -11.60 8.67 15.87
N LEU A 191 -10.67 9.52 15.44
CA LEU A 191 -10.58 10.03 14.07
C LEU A 191 -9.68 9.19 13.14
N ASP A 192 -8.98 8.18 13.67
CA ASP A 192 -8.14 7.28 12.87
C ASP A 192 -8.29 5.82 13.31
N PRO A 193 -9.38 5.14 12.92
CA PRO A 193 -9.66 3.76 13.29
C PRO A 193 -8.86 2.74 12.43
N ARG A 194 -7.84 3.16 11.68
CA ARG A 194 -7.05 2.23 10.86
C ARG A 194 -6.26 1.26 11.72
N THR A 195 -6.28 0.01 11.27
CA THR A 195 -5.45 -1.07 11.79
C THR A 195 -4.61 -1.65 10.66
N TYR A 196 -3.56 -2.37 11.00
CA TYR A 196 -2.57 -2.83 10.02
C TYR A 196 -2.23 -4.31 10.17
N GLY A 197 -2.98 -5.06 10.97
CA GLY A 197 -2.80 -6.50 11.16
C GLY A 197 -2.87 -7.28 9.85
N GLY A 198 -3.76 -6.89 8.92
CA GLY A 198 -3.86 -7.49 7.59
C GLY A 198 -2.57 -7.37 6.77
N VAL A 199 -1.83 -6.25 6.89
CA VAL A 199 -0.52 -6.11 6.23
C VAL A 199 0.48 -7.10 6.80
N ILE A 200 0.54 -7.23 8.12
CA ILE A 200 1.42 -8.21 8.80
C ILE A 200 1.07 -9.64 8.38
N ALA A 201 -0.22 -9.95 8.29
CA ALA A 201 -0.70 -11.26 7.85
C ALA A 201 -0.25 -11.57 6.41
N ILE A 202 -0.33 -10.60 5.50
CA ILE A 202 0.14 -10.74 4.11
C ILE A 202 1.65 -10.97 4.06
N LEU A 203 2.45 -10.21 4.82
CA LEU A 203 3.89 -10.42 4.86
C LEU A 203 4.23 -11.85 5.30
N ARG A 204 3.61 -12.33 6.39
CA ARG A 204 3.79 -13.70 6.88
C ARG A 204 3.31 -14.75 5.86
N PHE A 205 2.22 -14.48 5.16
CA PHE A 205 1.74 -15.34 4.06
C PHE A 205 2.81 -15.50 2.98
N LEU A 206 3.52 -14.42 2.64
CA LEU A 206 4.60 -14.36 1.66
C LEU A 206 5.95 -14.88 2.21
N GLY A 207 5.99 -15.37 3.45
CA GLY A 207 7.19 -15.92 4.09
C GLY A 207 8.09 -14.89 4.78
N LEU A 208 7.65 -13.64 4.85
CA LEU A 208 8.35 -12.56 5.54
C LEU A 208 7.90 -12.49 7.00
N ASP A 209 8.45 -13.35 7.84
CA ASP A 209 8.23 -13.33 9.29
C ASP A 209 9.24 -12.41 10.01
N SER A 210 9.22 -12.42 11.35
CA SER A 210 10.06 -11.55 12.19
C SER A 210 11.57 -11.80 12.10
N ARG A 211 12.02 -12.79 11.33
CA ARG A 211 13.45 -12.97 11.00
C ARG A 211 13.96 -11.92 10.02
N PHE A 212 13.05 -11.31 9.25
CA PHE A 212 13.38 -10.20 8.37
C PHE A 212 13.28 -8.88 9.11
N GLY A 213 14.26 -8.01 8.92
CA GLY A 213 14.14 -6.60 9.29
C GLY A 213 13.21 -5.89 8.30
N ILE A 214 12.45 -4.93 8.77
CA ILE A 214 11.56 -4.13 7.93
C ILE A 214 12.01 -2.68 7.92
N ASN A 215 12.25 -2.17 6.72
CA ASN A 215 12.45 -0.75 6.49
C ASN A 215 11.12 -0.14 6.04
N VAL A 216 10.42 0.56 6.96
CA VAL A 216 9.07 1.06 6.70
C VAL A 216 9.13 2.44 6.07
N ALA A 217 8.70 2.54 4.80
CA ALA A 217 8.55 3.80 4.08
C ALA A 217 7.30 4.55 4.56
N THR A 218 7.41 5.32 5.65
CA THR A 218 6.27 5.99 6.29
C THR A 218 6.67 7.23 7.07
N ASN A 219 5.67 8.12 7.29
CA ASN A 219 5.74 9.21 8.26
C ASN A 219 4.74 8.99 9.42
N ASN A 220 3.95 7.91 9.39
CA ASN A 220 2.93 7.62 10.39
C ASN A 220 3.47 6.62 11.45
N PRO A 221 3.57 7.02 12.74
CA PRO A 221 4.09 6.17 13.80
C PRO A 221 3.23 4.91 14.05
N LYS A 222 1.91 4.95 13.81
CA LYS A 222 1.04 3.78 13.95
C LYS A 222 1.44 2.63 13.02
N LYS A 223 1.98 2.96 11.83
CA LYS A 223 2.46 1.95 10.87
C LYS A 223 3.74 1.26 11.34
N ILE A 224 4.61 1.97 12.04
CA ILE A 224 5.83 1.41 12.64
C ILE A 224 5.43 0.46 13.78
N ARG A 225 4.60 0.94 14.71
CA ARG A 225 4.13 0.14 15.85
C ARG A 225 3.50 -1.19 15.44
N ALA A 226 2.76 -1.23 14.34
CA ALA A 226 2.16 -2.48 13.86
C ALA A 226 3.20 -3.56 13.54
N PHE A 227 4.38 -3.21 13.07
CA PHE A 227 5.47 -4.16 12.87
C PHE A 227 6.14 -4.53 14.19
N GLU A 228 6.44 -3.54 15.05
CA GLU A 228 7.08 -3.75 16.35
C GLU A 228 6.26 -4.67 17.25
N GLU A 229 4.94 -4.48 17.34
CA GLU A 229 4.01 -5.34 18.08
C GLU A 229 4.06 -6.81 17.59
N ASN A 230 4.40 -7.01 16.33
CA ASN A 230 4.51 -8.33 15.71
C ASN A 230 5.94 -8.91 15.71
N GLY A 231 6.86 -8.27 16.43
CA GLY A 231 8.22 -8.76 16.70
C GLY A 231 9.22 -8.49 15.58
N TYR A 232 8.90 -7.63 14.61
CA TYR A 232 9.86 -7.24 13.57
C TYR A 232 10.86 -6.21 14.10
N SER A 233 12.11 -6.34 13.65
CA SER A 233 13.08 -5.25 13.74
C SER A 233 12.75 -4.19 12.70
N VAL A 234 12.52 -2.94 13.13
CA VAL A 234 11.99 -1.89 12.26
C VAL A 234 12.98 -0.73 12.14
N GLU A 235 13.18 -0.27 10.92
CA GLU A 235 13.77 1.03 10.62
C GLU A 235 12.78 1.87 9.81
N ARG A 236 12.85 3.18 9.96
CA ARG A 236 12.01 4.10 9.20
C ARG A 236 12.77 4.63 7.99
N THR A 237 12.13 4.61 6.82
CA THR A 237 12.50 5.43 5.66
C THR A 237 11.50 6.59 5.54
N PRO A 238 11.94 7.86 5.72
CA PRO A 238 11.06 9.02 5.60
C PRO A 238 10.49 9.16 4.19
N VAL A 239 9.17 9.35 4.07
CA VAL A 239 8.49 9.64 2.79
C VAL A 239 7.96 11.08 2.84
N ILE A 240 8.90 12.01 2.97
CA ILE A 240 8.60 13.44 3.08
C ILE A 240 8.46 14.01 1.68
N ILE A 241 7.34 14.71 1.45
CA ILE A 241 7.08 15.53 0.27
C ILE A 241 7.08 16.98 0.74
N PRO A 242 7.88 17.86 0.12
CA PRO A 242 7.87 19.27 0.48
C PRO A 242 6.46 19.85 0.38
N PRO A 243 5.99 20.56 1.41
CA PRO A 243 4.66 21.16 1.40
C PRO A 243 4.56 22.23 0.31
N ASN A 244 3.40 22.35 -0.30
CA ASN A 244 3.02 23.43 -1.18
C ASN A 244 1.85 24.23 -0.58
N GLU A 245 1.37 25.27 -1.27
CA GLU A 245 0.27 26.12 -0.81
C GLU A 245 -1.02 25.33 -0.48
N TYR A 246 -1.30 24.23 -1.19
CA TYR A 246 -2.51 23.41 -0.98
C TYR A 246 -2.34 22.37 0.13
N THR A 247 -1.14 21.82 0.32
CA THR A 247 -0.91 20.71 1.26
C THR A 247 -0.47 21.16 2.64
N LYS A 248 -0.01 22.40 2.81
CA LYS A 248 0.62 22.92 4.03
C LYS A 248 -0.26 22.74 5.27
N ALA A 249 -1.50 23.24 5.23
CA ALA A 249 -2.43 23.15 6.36
C ALA A 249 -2.74 21.68 6.73
N HIS A 250 -2.94 20.84 5.74
CA HIS A 250 -3.19 19.40 5.92
C HIS A 250 -2.00 18.66 6.57
N LEU A 251 -0.77 19.02 6.20
CA LEU A 251 0.43 18.41 6.77
C LEU A 251 0.68 18.89 8.21
N ILE A 252 0.48 20.16 8.49
CA ILE A 252 0.57 20.71 9.86
C ILE A 252 -0.40 19.97 10.78
N ALA A 253 -1.68 19.87 10.40
CA ALA A 253 -2.67 19.15 11.20
C ALA A 253 -2.32 17.66 11.42
N LYS A 254 -1.66 17.01 10.47
CA LYS A 254 -1.17 15.63 10.66
C LYS A 254 0.00 15.56 11.64
N GLU A 255 0.92 16.54 11.63
CA GLU A 255 2.05 16.59 12.56
C GLU A 255 1.54 16.83 13.99
N GLU A 256 0.70 17.85 14.18
CA GLU A 256 0.21 18.28 15.50
C GLU A 256 -0.73 17.28 16.16
N GLU A 257 -1.72 16.74 15.40
CA GLU A 257 -2.79 15.94 15.99
C GLU A 257 -2.51 14.42 15.94
N PHE A 258 -1.73 13.95 14.96
CA PHE A 258 -1.46 12.52 14.79
C PHE A 258 0.02 12.14 14.94
N GLY A 259 0.88 13.10 15.31
CA GLY A 259 2.31 12.85 15.52
C GLY A 259 3.04 12.39 14.26
N HIS A 260 2.59 12.81 13.07
CA HIS A 260 3.30 12.47 11.84
C HIS A 260 4.70 13.06 11.82
N MET A 261 5.68 12.25 11.49
CA MET A 261 7.10 12.62 11.42
C MET A 261 7.42 13.23 10.05
N LEU A 262 7.19 14.54 9.91
CA LEU A 262 7.35 15.25 8.64
C LEU A 262 8.72 15.92 8.47
N ARG A 263 9.65 15.65 9.37
CA ARG A 263 11.05 16.11 9.29
C ARG A 263 11.97 14.92 9.11
N GLU A 264 13.11 15.15 8.46
CA GLU A 264 14.16 14.13 8.39
C GLU A 264 14.71 13.89 9.81
N ASP A 265 14.95 12.61 10.11
CA ASP A 265 15.59 12.26 11.38
C ASP A 265 17.00 12.86 11.35
N LYS A 266 17.32 13.70 12.33
CA LYS A 266 18.70 14.19 12.47
C LYS A 266 19.58 12.99 12.76
N LYS A 267 20.51 12.72 11.84
CA LYS A 267 21.54 11.71 12.01
C LYS A 267 22.45 12.06 13.18
#